data_fc3373ed715ed389e0476c8c46ed76fe
#
_entry.id   fc3373ed715ed389e0476c8c46ed76fe
#
_cell.length_a   1.000
_cell.length_b   1.000
_cell.length_c   1.000
_cell.angle_alpha   90.00
_cell.angle_beta   90.00
_cell.angle_gamma   90.00
#
_symmetry.space_group_name_H-M   'P 1'
#
loop_
_entity.id
_entity.type
_entity.pdbx_description
1 polymer ?
#
loop_
_entity_poly.entity_id
_entity_poly.type
_entity_poly.pdbx_seq_one_letter_code
_entity_poly.pdbx_strand_id
1 'polypeptide(L)'
;MQIVIVNFSLDGLSEEEFASSCDELAPAFAAVPGLASKVWLADRAEGIFGGVYTFESEKAVDGFLQSDLFAGVGATPGLVNISVRRFGVLDGPTRVTRGLVERAGV
;
A
#
# COMPACT_ATOMS: atom_id res chain seq x y z
N MET A 1 -9.48 -11.39 -5.15
CA MET A 1 -8.75 -10.37 -4.39
C MET A 1 -7.26 -10.58 -4.53
N GLN A 2 -6.52 -9.51 -4.49
CA GLN A 2 -5.06 -9.50 -4.57
C GLN A 2 -4.49 -8.65 -3.46
N ILE A 3 -3.32 -9.02 -2.95
CA ILE A 3 -2.60 -8.20 -1.97
C ILE A 3 -1.26 -7.77 -2.56
N VAL A 4 -0.90 -6.51 -2.33
CA VAL A 4 0.42 -5.98 -2.64
C VAL A 4 1.02 -5.46 -1.34
N ILE A 5 2.25 -5.88 -1.05
CA ILE A 5 3.00 -5.37 0.09
C ILE A 5 4.18 -4.57 -0.45
N VAL A 6 4.23 -3.30 -0.07
CA VAL A 6 5.33 -2.39 -0.42
C VAL A 6 6.06 -2.06 0.88
N ASN A 7 7.36 -2.28 0.90
CA ASN A 7 8.19 -1.91 2.03
C ASN A 7 9.38 -1.06 1.57
N PHE A 8 9.86 -0.21 2.44
CA PHE A 8 11.02 0.64 2.21
C PHE A 8 11.60 1.11 3.54
N SER A 9 12.78 1.72 3.48
CA SER A 9 13.42 2.37 4.63
C SER A 9 13.48 3.88 4.38
N LEU A 10 13.70 4.64 5.43
CA LEU A 10 13.89 6.10 5.36
C LEU A 10 15.36 6.43 5.46
N ASP A 11 15.85 7.33 4.60
CA ASP A 11 17.22 7.84 4.63
C ASP A 11 17.20 9.35 4.35
N GLY A 12 17.50 10.14 5.36
CA GLY A 12 17.45 11.58 5.26
C GLY A 12 16.06 12.20 5.36
N LEU A 13 15.07 11.39 5.71
CA LEU A 13 13.70 11.82 5.94
C LEU A 13 13.28 11.34 7.33
N SER A 14 12.80 12.24 8.18
CA SER A 14 12.36 11.85 9.52
C SER A 14 11.05 11.09 9.49
N GLU A 15 10.78 10.30 10.54
CA GLU A 15 9.51 9.60 10.68
C GLU A 15 8.33 10.57 10.75
N GLU A 16 8.51 11.73 11.39
CA GLU A 16 7.47 12.75 11.50
C GLU A 16 7.14 13.35 10.13
N GLU A 17 8.15 13.68 9.34
CA GLU A 17 7.97 14.19 7.98
C GLU A 17 7.30 13.13 7.10
N PHE A 18 7.71 11.88 7.22
CA PHE A 18 7.10 10.78 6.50
C PHE A 18 5.63 10.61 6.88
N ALA A 19 5.31 10.59 8.18
CA ALA A 19 3.93 10.42 8.64
C ALA A 19 3.04 11.57 8.15
N SER A 20 3.55 12.79 8.16
CA SER A 20 2.83 13.95 7.64
C SER A 20 2.53 13.80 6.13
N SER A 21 3.52 13.32 5.37
CA SER A 21 3.33 13.05 3.93
C SER A 21 2.30 11.96 3.70
N CYS A 22 2.27 10.92 4.54
CA CYS A 22 1.27 9.86 4.45
C CYS A 22 -0.14 10.41 4.64
N ASP A 23 -0.34 11.27 5.64
CA ASP A 23 -1.64 11.89 5.89
C ASP A 23 -2.09 12.73 4.68
N GLU A 24 -1.18 13.48 4.06
CA GLU A 24 -1.48 14.28 2.88
C GLU A 24 -1.83 13.42 1.67
N LEU A 25 -1.17 12.28 1.50
CA LEU A 25 -1.35 11.40 0.35
C LEU A 25 -2.49 10.41 0.50
N ALA A 26 -2.97 10.18 1.71
CA ALA A 26 -4.01 9.16 1.97
C ALA A 26 -5.24 9.32 1.07
N PRO A 27 -5.80 10.54 0.84
CA PRO A 27 -6.94 10.68 -0.06
C PRO A 27 -6.64 10.24 -1.50
N ALA A 28 -5.43 10.49 -2.01
CA ALA A 28 -5.05 10.07 -3.35
C ALA A 28 -4.99 8.56 -3.46
N PHE A 29 -4.46 7.89 -2.44
CA PHE A 29 -4.45 6.42 -2.40
C PHE A 29 -5.86 5.86 -2.28
N ALA A 30 -6.72 6.48 -1.48
CA ALA A 30 -8.11 6.05 -1.34
C ALA A 30 -8.86 6.09 -2.68
N ALA A 31 -8.45 6.95 -3.59
CA ALA A 31 -9.08 7.11 -4.91
C ALA A 31 -8.52 6.13 -5.96
N VAL A 32 -7.55 5.29 -5.63
CA VAL A 32 -6.97 4.34 -6.60
C VAL A 32 -8.04 3.34 -7.07
N PRO A 33 -8.24 3.20 -8.39
CA PRO A 33 -9.24 2.27 -8.90
C PRO A 33 -8.98 0.83 -8.46
N GLY A 34 -10.02 0.19 -7.93
CA GLY A 34 -9.95 -1.21 -7.50
C GLY A 34 -9.27 -1.43 -6.15
N LEU A 35 -8.83 -0.40 -5.48
CA LEU A 35 -8.29 -0.53 -4.12
C LEU A 35 -9.43 -0.72 -3.13
N ALA A 36 -9.46 -1.86 -2.44
CA ALA A 36 -10.44 -2.13 -1.40
C ALA A 36 -10.00 -1.55 -0.05
N SER A 37 -8.70 -1.65 0.25
CA SER A 37 -8.15 -1.11 1.50
C SER A 37 -6.63 -0.98 1.40
N LYS A 38 -6.10 -0.09 2.23
CA LYS A 38 -4.66 0.02 2.44
C LYS A 38 -4.39 0.19 3.92
N VAL A 39 -3.45 -0.58 4.43
CA VAL A 39 -2.92 -0.42 5.80
C VAL A 39 -1.51 0.13 5.66
N TRP A 40 -1.24 1.21 6.37
CA TRP A 40 0.09 1.85 6.39
C TRP A 40 0.92 1.22 7.48
N LEU A 41 2.16 0.83 7.17
CA LEU A 41 3.02 0.04 8.05
C LEU A 41 4.17 0.88 8.61
N ALA A 42 4.48 0.64 9.89
CA ALA A 42 5.65 1.24 10.54
C ALA A 42 6.27 0.25 11.50
N ASP A 43 7.51 -0.13 11.25
CA ASP A 43 8.36 -0.88 12.17
C ASP A 43 9.53 0.02 12.54
N ARG A 44 9.35 0.78 13.62
CA ARG A 44 10.31 1.80 14.03
C ARG A 44 11.63 1.19 14.49
N ALA A 45 11.58 0.02 15.12
CA ALA A 45 12.79 -0.64 15.62
C ALA A 45 13.71 -1.05 14.47
N GLU A 46 13.14 -1.58 13.38
CA GLU A 46 13.91 -2.01 12.20
C GLU A 46 14.00 -0.93 11.13
N GLY A 47 13.27 0.17 11.28
CA GLY A 47 13.28 1.25 10.30
C GLY A 47 12.60 0.89 8.98
N ILE A 48 11.60 0.02 9.02
CA ILE A 48 10.88 -0.45 7.84
C ILE A 48 9.47 0.12 7.85
N PHE A 49 9.09 0.72 6.73
CA PHE A 49 7.79 1.34 6.55
C PHE A 49 7.16 0.83 5.25
N GLY A 50 5.93 1.18 5.00
CA GLY A 50 5.27 0.80 3.75
C GLY A 50 3.78 0.68 3.88
N GLY A 51 3.21 -0.25 3.11
CA GLY A 51 1.78 -0.48 3.12
C GLY A 51 1.39 -1.88 2.67
N VAL A 52 0.26 -2.33 3.16
CA VAL A 52 -0.43 -3.53 2.68
C VAL A 52 -1.67 -3.07 1.94
N TYR A 53 -1.74 -3.39 0.65
CA TYR A 53 -2.82 -2.98 -0.23
C TYR A 53 -3.66 -4.19 -0.57
N THR A 54 -4.98 -4.08 -0.44
CA THR A 54 -5.90 -5.10 -0.92
C THR A 54 -6.63 -4.56 -2.15
N PHE A 55 -6.49 -5.26 -3.28
CA PHE A 55 -7.10 -4.91 -4.56
C PHE A 55 -8.16 -5.92 -4.97
N GLU A 56 -9.13 -5.46 -5.74
CA GLU A 56 -10.24 -6.29 -6.22
C GLU A 56 -9.80 -7.30 -7.28
N SER A 57 -8.73 -7.01 -8.04
CA SER A 57 -8.29 -7.83 -9.16
C SER A 57 -6.82 -7.64 -9.49
N GLU A 58 -6.26 -8.58 -10.27
CA GLU A 58 -4.90 -8.43 -10.83
C GLU A 58 -4.78 -7.21 -11.72
N LYS A 59 -5.82 -6.93 -12.50
CA LYS A 59 -5.84 -5.77 -13.38
C LYS A 59 -5.74 -4.46 -12.59
N ALA A 60 -6.39 -4.38 -11.43
CA ALA A 60 -6.29 -3.22 -10.55
C ALA A 60 -4.88 -3.05 -10.00
N VAL A 61 -4.22 -4.15 -9.64
CA VAL A 61 -2.82 -4.13 -9.21
C VAL A 61 -1.92 -3.61 -10.33
N ASP A 62 -2.08 -4.14 -11.55
CA ASP A 62 -1.27 -3.71 -12.70
C ASP A 62 -1.43 -2.21 -12.95
N GLY A 63 -2.67 -1.72 -12.90
CA GLY A 63 -2.96 -0.30 -13.07
C GLY A 63 -2.29 0.55 -12.01
N PHE A 64 -2.32 0.12 -10.75
CA PHE A 64 -1.68 0.84 -9.67
C PHE A 64 -0.15 0.88 -9.84
N LEU A 65 0.46 -0.26 -10.11
CA LEU A 65 1.93 -0.34 -10.25
C LEU A 65 2.45 0.45 -11.46
N GLN A 66 1.61 0.72 -12.44
CA GLN A 66 1.94 1.54 -13.61
C GLN A 66 1.50 2.99 -13.46
N SER A 67 0.87 3.36 -12.34
CA SER A 67 0.34 4.70 -12.14
C SER A 67 1.41 5.73 -11.79
N ASP A 68 1.11 7.00 -12.05
CA ASP A 68 1.96 8.11 -11.65
C ASP A 68 2.10 8.20 -10.12
N LEU A 69 1.04 7.82 -9.40
CA LEU A 69 1.06 7.81 -7.94
C LEU A 69 2.13 6.86 -7.41
N PHE A 70 2.19 5.64 -7.95
CA PHE A 70 3.19 4.67 -7.53
C PHE A 70 4.60 5.07 -8.01
N ALA A 71 4.72 5.61 -9.21
CA ALA A 71 5.99 6.15 -9.71
C ALA A 71 6.52 7.25 -8.79
N GLY A 72 5.63 8.07 -8.25
CA GLY A 72 5.97 9.11 -7.28
C GLY A 72 6.54 8.55 -5.98
N VAL A 73 6.05 7.39 -5.53
CA VAL A 73 6.61 6.70 -4.37
C VAL A 73 8.08 6.33 -4.63
N GLY A 74 8.35 5.71 -5.77
CA GLY A 74 9.72 5.32 -6.14
C GLY A 74 10.67 6.49 -6.36
N ALA A 75 10.13 7.66 -6.73
CA ALA A 75 10.92 8.86 -6.98
C ALA A 75 11.05 9.77 -5.76
N THR A 76 10.40 9.45 -4.64
CA THR A 76 10.43 10.29 -3.44
C THR A 76 11.81 10.26 -2.78
N PRO A 77 12.50 11.40 -2.64
CA PRO A 77 13.76 11.45 -1.91
C PRO A 77 13.58 10.98 -0.47
N GLY A 78 14.50 10.15 -0.01
CA GLY A 78 14.45 9.63 1.36
C GLY A 78 13.74 8.29 1.51
N LEU A 79 13.09 7.77 0.48
CA LEU A 79 12.58 6.40 0.47
C LEU A 79 13.57 5.51 -0.27
N VAL A 80 14.16 4.56 0.44
CA VAL A 80 15.21 3.68 -0.10
C VAL A 80 14.87 2.22 0.14
N ASN A 81 15.54 1.32 -0.59
CA ASN A 81 15.35 -0.13 -0.45
C ASN A 81 13.90 -0.55 -0.68
N ILE A 82 13.26 0.02 -1.69
CA ILE A 82 11.85 -0.26 -1.98
C ILE A 82 11.70 -1.68 -2.49
N SER A 83 10.81 -2.45 -1.88
CA SER A 83 10.45 -3.79 -2.33
C SER A 83 8.94 -3.88 -2.53
N VAL A 84 8.53 -4.67 -3.53
CA VAL A 84 7.13 -4.90 -3.86
C VAL A 84 6.91 -6.39 -3.97
N ARG A 85 5.91 -6.91 -3.25
CA ARG A 85 5.49 -8.31 -3.36
C ARG A 85 3.99 -8.38 -3.65
N ARG A 86 3.62 -9.32 -4.52
CA ARG A 86 2.23 -9.54 -4.92
C ARG A 86 1.79 -10.93 -4.49
N PHE A 87 0.54 -11.03 -4.03
CA PHE A 87 -0.06 -12.30 -3.61
C PHE A 87 -1.49 -12.38 -4.12
N GLY A 88 -1.88 -13.57 -4.56
CA GLY A 88 -3.29 -13.90 -4.65
C GLY A 88 -3.84 -14.16 -3.25
N VAL A 89 -5.15 -14.12 -3.13
CA VAL A 89 -5.84 -14.36 -1.85
C VAL A 89 -6.60 -15.67 -1.93
N LEU A 90 -6.48 -16.49 -0.90
CA LEU A 90 -7.33 -17.68 -0.74
C LEU A 90 -8.66 -17.19 -0.17
N ASP A 91 -9.63 -16.93 -1.03
CA ASP A 91 -10.86 -16.23 -0.68
C ASP A 91 -11.69 -16.97 0.39
N GLY A 92 -11.84 -18.29 0.27
CA GLY A 92 -12.64 -19.06 1.21
C GLY A 92 -12.23 -18.91 2.68
N PRO A 93 -11.01 -19.35 3.04
CA PRO A 93 -10.55 -19.20 4.43
C PRO A 93 -10.39 -17.75 4.85
N THR A 94 -9.99 -16.87 3.93
CA THR A 94 -9.83 -15.45 4.22
C THR A 94 -11.16 -14.81 4.63
N ARG A 95 -12.25 -15.20 3.96
CA ARG A 95 -13.59 -14.70 4.31
C ARG A 95 -14.02 -15.15 5.70
N VAL A 96 -13.74 -16.39 6.06
CA VAL A 96 -14.05 -16.94 7.39
C VAL A 96 -13.35 -16.15 8.49
N THR A 97 -12.12 -15.75 8.25
CA THR A 97 -11.32 -14.98 9.21
C THR A 97 -11.50 -13.47 9.05
N ARG A 98 -12.46 -13.03 8.26
CA ARG A 98 -12.81 -11.62 8.05
C ARG A 98 -11.70 -10.80 7.40
N GLY A 99 -10.87 -11.44 6.55
CA GLY A 99 -9.78 -10.75 5.85
C GLY A 99 -10.19 -10.04 4.57
N LEU A 100 -11.41 -10.29 4.06
CA LEU A 100 -11.91 -9.58 2.89
C LEU A 100 -12.72 -8.36 3.32
N VAL A 101 -12.34 -7.22 2.76
CA VAL A 101 -12.99 -5.94 3.05
C VAL A 101 -13.98 -5.64 1.93
N GLU A 102 -15.25 -5.37 2.29
CA GLU A 102 -16.26 -4.92 1.35
C GLU A 102 -16.21 -3.39 1.28
N ARG A 103 -16.34 -2.87 0.05
CA ARG A 103 -16.34 -1.42 -0.15
C ARG A 103 -17.67 -0.84 0.31
N ALA A 104 -17.59 0.21 1.12
CA ALA A 104 -18.77 0.92 1.57
C ALA A 104 -19.53 1.52 0.38
N GLY A 105 -20.85 1.42 0.40
CA GLY A 105 -21.71 2.00 -0.60
C GLY A 105 -21.85 1.21 -1.91
N VAL A 106 -21.33 0.01 -1.93
CA VAL A 106 -21.48 -0.90 -3.09
C VAL A 106 -22.80 -1.64 -3.02
#